data_d9afe51842aecbe8b37bd9d5cff9c4bb
#
_entry.id   d9afe51842aecbe8b37bd9d5cff9c4bb
#
_cell.length_a   1.000
_cell.length_b   1.000
_cell.length_c   1.000
_cell.angle_alpha   90.00
_cell.angle_beta   90.00
_cell.angle_gamma   90.00
#
_symmetry.space_group_name_H-M   'P 1'
#
loop_
_entity.id
_entity.type
_entity.pdbx_description
1 polymer ?
#
loop_
_entity_poly.entity_id
_entity_poly.type
_entity_poly.pdbx_seq_one_letter_code
_entity_poly.pdbx_strand_id
1 'polypeptide(L)'
;MCIRDRIKNKTTSVSGMGIAGEVDSPVPGQFESMEATLNWNTMYSYATKMMNPNKNIQITLRAAMQNDNKNGGYTYKGLRVVLGGRPKELDPGKLKRADTMGSTTTLEVTRYLMEVDGTTVIDIDKFAGRYYVDGEDMRAEINALI
;
A
#
# COMPACT_ATOMS: atom_id res chain seq x y z
N MET A 1 4.73 13.38 9.26
CA MET A 1 4.90 12.03 8.68
C MET A 1 4.40 12.04 7.25
N CYS A 2 5.16 11.50 6.33
CA CYS A 2 4.77 11.29 4.95
C CYS A 2 4.86 9.79 4.64
N ILE A 3 3.91 9.26 3.88
CA ILE A 3 3.85 7.84 3.53
C ILE A 3 3.83 7.70 2.02
N ARG A 4 4.63 6.77 1.54
CA ARG A 4 4.63 6.34 0.15
C ARG A 4 4.41 4.84 0.11
N ASP A 5 3.38 4.41 -0.58
CA ASP A 5 3.08 3.00 -0.84
C ASP A 5 2.97 2.75 -2.34
N ARG A 6 3.12 1.50 -2.73
CA ARG A 6 3.05 1.08 -4.13
C ARG A 6 2.45 -0.31 -4.23
N ILE A 7 1.40 -0.42 -5.04
CA ILE A 7 0.78 -1.69 -5.41
C ILE A 7 1.16 -1.98 -6.85
N LYS A 8 1.72 -3.17 -7.11
CA LYS A 8 2.11 -3.59 -8.45
C LYS A 8 1.71 -5.05 -8.66
N ASN A 9 0.95 -5.29 -9.72
CA ASN A 9 0.65 -6.64 -10.18
C ASN A 9 1.89 -7.28 -10.78
N LYS A 10 2.06 -8.58 -10.56
CA LYS A 10 3.08 -9.35 -11.27
C LYS A 10 2.71 -9.46 -12.73
N THR A 11 3.66 -9.20 -13.61
CA THR A 11 3.48 -9.30 -15.06
C THR A 11 4.27 -10.48 -15.63
N THR A 12 3.74 -11.08 -16.68
CA THR A 12 4.43 -12.10 -17.47
C THR A 12 4.56 -11.58 -18.89
N SER A 13 5.76 -11.68 -19.45
CA SER A 13 6.00 -11.34 -20.83
C SER A 13 5.45 -12.41 -21.76
N VAL A 14 4.62 -11.99 -22.72
CA VAL A 14 3.99 -12.86 -23.71
C VAL A 14 4.44 -12.42 -25.09
N SER A 15 5.05 -13.36 -25.83
CA SER A 15 5.42 -13.19 -27.23
C SER A 15 5.02 -14.43 -28.02
N GLY A 16 4.60 -14.30 -29.26
CA GLY A 16 4.23 -15.44 -30.06
C GLY A 16 3.54 -15.09 -31.39
N MET A 17 3.16 -16.12 -32.16
CA MET A 17 2.42 -15.94 -33.41
C MET A 17 1.10 -15.21 -33.17
N GLY A 18 0.87 -14.13 -33.89
CA GLY A 18 -0.33 -13.29 -33.77
C GLY A 18 -0.18 -12.08 -32.85
N ILE A 19 0.94 -11.97 -32.13
CA ILE A 19 1.27 -10.80 -31.31
C ILE A 19 2.40 -10.04 -32.02
N ALA A 20 2.15 -8.79 -32.40
CA ALA A 20 3.15 -7.92 -32.99
C ALA A 20 4.05 -7.30 -31.90
N GLY A 21 5.05 -8.07 -31.45
CA GLY A 21 6.00 -7.67 -30.43
C GLY A 21 5.84 -8.46 -29.12
N GLU A 22 6.37 -7.89 -28.06
CA GLU A 22 6.33 -8.43 -26.70
C GLU A 22 5.33 -7.62 -25.87
N VAL A 23 4.45 -8.28 -25.14
CA VAL A 23 3.45 -7.65 -24.28
C VAL A 23 3.61 -8.16 -22.85
N ASP A 24 3.74 -7.25 -21.90
CA ASP A 24 3.71 -7.56 -20.49
C ASP A 24 2.26 -7.68 -20.02
N SER A 25 1.82 -8.93 -19.81
CA SER A 25 0.47 -9.22 -19.33
C SER A 25 0.44 -9.34 -17.82
N PRO A 26 -0.43 -8.57 -17.12
CA PRO A 26 -0.60 -8.73 -15.68
C PRO A 26 -1.22 -10.09 -15.35
N VAL A 27 -0.74 -10.72 -14.29
CA VAL A 27 -1.27 -11.98 -13.77
C VAL A 27 -2.25 -11.66 -12.63
N PRO A 28 -3.56 -11.89 -12.81
CA PRO A 28 -4.55 -11.59 -11.77
C PRO A 28 -4.28 -12.32 -10.46
N GLY A 29 -4.39 -11.60 -9.34
CA GLY A 29 -4.21 -12.15 -8.00
C GLY A 29 -2.76 -12.46 -7.60
N GLN A 30 -1.79 -12.10 -8.42
CA GLN A 30 -0.36 -12.17 -8.11
C GLN A 30 0.21 -10.76 -7.98
N PHE A 31 0.85 -10.48 -6.85
CA PHE A 31 1.47 -9.18 -6.59
C PHE A 31 2.98 -9.32 -6.45
N GLU A 32 3.70 -8.32 -6.93
CA GLU A 32 5.09 -8.14 -6.54
C GLU A 32 5.18 -7.71 -5.06
N SER A 33 6.39 -7.64 -4.54
CA SER A 33 6.64 -7.09 -3.22
C SER A 33 5.99 -5.70 -3.10
N MET A 34 5.15 -5.53 -2.08
CA MET A 34 4.53 -4.25 -1.77
C MET A 34 5.27 -3.63 -0.59
N GLU A 35 5.78 -2.44 -0.79
CA GLU A 35 6.53 -1.71 0.23
C GLU A 35 5.83 -0.42 0.60
N ALA A 36 5.77 -0.13 1.88
CA ALA A 36 5.34 1.16 2.40
C ALA A 36 6.49 1.82 3.15
N THR A 37 6.84 3.03 2.74
CA THR A 37 7.88 3.82 3.39
C THR A 37 7.24 4.94 4.20
N LEU A 38 7.53 4.96 5.49
CA LEU A 38 7.10 5.96 6.44
C LEU A 38 8.25 6.93 6.68
N ASN A 39 8.05 8.21 6.37
CA ASN A 39 9.04 9.24 6.60
C ASN A 39 8.70 10.03 7.87
N TRP A 40 9.66 10.13 8.77
CA TRP A 40 9.53 10.79 10.05
C TRP A 40 10.46 12.01 10.12
N ASN A 41 9.99 13.09 10.70
CA ASN A 41 10.84 14.27 10.92
C ASN A 41 11.87 14.03 12.02
N THR A 42 11.54 13.15 12.97
CA THR A 42 12.41 12.76 14.08
C THR A 42 12.19 11.30 14.44
N MET A 43 13.16 10.71 15.13
CA MET A 43 13.05 9.34 15.62
C MET A 43 12.13 9.29 16.85
N TYR A 44 11.01 8.58 16.72
CA TYR A 44 10.09 8.33 17.80
C TYR A 44 10.28 6.94 18.40
N SER A 45 10.00 6.78 19.68
CA SER A 45 10.13 5.47 20.35
C SER A 45 9.23 4.38 19.75
N TYR A 46 8.09 4.74 19.18
CA TYR A 46 7.23 3.78 18.50
C TYR A 46 7.79 3.35 17.14
N ALA A 47 8.59 4.17 16.47
CA ALA A 47 9.28 3.77 15.25
C ALA A 47 10.30 2.64 15.52
N THR A 48 11.00 2.69 16.64
CA THR A 48 11.91 1.61 17.06
C THR A 48 11.16 0.34 17.46
N LYS A 49 9.99 0.47 18.10
CA LYS A 49 9.12 -0.67 18.45
C LYS A 49 8.58 -1.39 17.21
N MET A 50 8.42 -0.67 16.10
CA MET A 50 8.03 -1.27 14.82
C MET A 50 9.10 -2.19 14.23
N MET A 51 10.35 -2.13 14.67
CA MET A 51 11.45 -2.95 14.12
C MET A 51 11.51 -4.38 14.64
N ASN A 52 10.52 -4.84 15.39
CA ASN A 52 10.48 -6.24 15.79
C ASN A 52 9.95 -7.13 14.64
N PRO A 53 10.81 -7.94 13.99
CA PRO A 53 10.41 -8.74 12.84
C PRO A 53 9.46 -9.89 13.17
N ASN A 54 9.33 -10.24 14.44
CA ASN A 54 8.46 -11.32 14.92
C ASN A 54 7.00 -10.87 15.11
N LYS A 55 6.73 -9.58 14.96
CA LYS A 55 5.40 -9.02 15.11
C LYS A 55 4.88 -8.45 13.81
N ASN A 56 3.63 -8.79 13.49
CA ASN A 56 2.92 -8.06 12.45
C ASN A 56 2.54 -6.67 12.97
N ILE A 57 2.77 -5.68 12.13
CA ILE A 57 2.43 -4.30 12.41
C ILE A 57 1.20 -3.95 11.58
N GLN A 58 0.24 -3.29 12.22
CA GLN A 58 -0.91 -2.73 11.54
C GLN A 58 -0.92 -1.22 11.77
N ILE A 59 -0.96 -0.47 10.66
CA ILE A 59 -0.99 0.99 10.66
C ILE A 59 -2.28 1.42 10.00
N THR A 60 -3.04 2.25 10.70
CA THR A 60 -4.24 2.88 10.15
C THR A 60 -3.97 4.36 9.91
N LEU A 61 -4.13 4.76 8.67
CA LEU A 61 -3.98 6.13 8.21
C LEU A 61 -5.36 6.71 7.92
N ARG A 62 -5.57 7.94 8.34
CA ARG A 62 -6.81 8.66 8.05
C ARG A 62 -6.47 10.03 7.47
N ALA A 63 -7.12 10.36 6.38
CA ALA A 63 -6.98 11.66 5.74
C ALA A 63 -8.35 12.18 5.30
N ALA A 64 -8.47 13.48 5.17
CA ALA A 64 -9.60 14.13 4.54
C ALA A 64 -9.16 14.60 3.16
N MET A 65 -9.86 14.15 2.13
CA MET A 65 -9.66 14.62 0.76
C MET A 65 -10.60 15.79 0.51
N GLN A 66 -10.05 16.88 0.04
CA GLN A 66 -10.81 18.07 -0.35
C GLN A 66 -11.07 18.03 -1.85
N ASN A 67 -12.33 18.15 -2.23
CA ASN A 67 -12.74 18.30 -3.61
C ASN A 67 -13.30 19.71 -3.83
N ASP A 68 -12.85 20.36 -4.87
CA ASP A 68 -13.37 21.65 -5.30
C ASP A 68 -14.59 21.45 -6.21
N ASN A 69 -15.67 22.16 -5.90
CA ASN A 69 -16.89 22.13 -6.71
C ASN A 69 -16.90 23.33 -7.66
N LYS A 70 -17.30 23.09 -8.90
CA LYS A 70 -17.42 24.14 -9.94
C LYS A 70 -18.31 25.33 -9.54
N ASN A 71 -19.15 25.17 -8.54
CA ASN A 71 -20.08 26.22 -8.07
C ASN A 71 -19.56 27.01 -6.84
N GLY A 72 -18.27 26.91 -6.55
CA GLY A 72 -17.65 27.61 -5.42
C GLY A 72 -18.02 27.00 -4.07
N GLY A 73 -17.32 25.98 -3.68
CA GLY A 73 -17.43 25.29 -2.38
C GLY A 73 -16.53 24.09 -2.33
N TYR A 74 -16.19 23.66 -1.12
CA TYR A 74 -15.37 22.48 -0.91
C TYR A 74 -16.24 21.36 -0.32
N THR A 75 -16.08 20.16 -0.86
CA THR A 75 -16.59 18.93 -0.26
C THR A 75 -15.43 18.09 0.25
N TYR A 76 -15.64 17.45 1.40
CA TYR A 76 -14.63 16.61 2.03
C TYR A 76 -15.07 15.16 2.02
N LYS A 77 -14.15 14.27 1.66
CA LYS A 77 -14.35 12.83 1.75
C LYS A 77 -13.30 12.23 2.67
N GLY A 78 -13.71 11.32 3.53
CA GLY A 78 -12.80 10.58 4.39
C GLY A 78 -12.05 9.51 3.61
N LEU A 79 -10.73 9.46 3.79
CA LEU A 79 -9.88 8.37 3.31
C LEU A 79 -9.33 7.63 4.52
N ARG A 80 -9.49 6.32 4.52
CA ARG A 80 -8.88 5.43 5.51
C ARG A 80 -8.07 4.37 4.78
N VAL A 81 -6.80 4.25 5.14
CA VAL A 81 -5.90 3.22 4.62
C VAL A 81 -5.37 2.39 5.79
N VAL A 82 -5.50 1.09 5.71
CA VAL A 82 -4.95 0.15 6.67
C VAL A 82 -3.86 -0.65 6.00
N LEU A 83 -2.65 -0.55 6.55
CA LEU A 83 -1.47 -1.28 6.11
C LEU A 83 -1.12 -2.31 7.18
N GLY A 84 -1.05 -3.56 6.80
CA GLY A 84 -0.55 -4.63 7.64
C GLY A 84 0.72 -5.23 7.04
N GLY A 85 1.73 -5.48 7.86
CA GLY A 85 2.97 -6.01 7.35
C GLY A 85 4.04 -6.24 8.40
N ARG A 86 5.26 -6.45 7.92
CA ARG A 86 6.44 -6.65 8.75
C ARG A 86 7.50 -5.60 8.44
N PRO A 87 8.25 -5.18 9.46
CA PRO A 87 9.33 -4.23 9.24
C PRO A 87 10.45 -4.86 8.41
N LYS A 88 10.96 -4.08 7.48
CA LYS A 88 12.04 -4.47 6.57
C LYS A 88 13.31 -3.69 6.83
N GLU A 89 13.18 -2.39 7.01
CA GLU A 89 14.31 -1.48 7.16
C GLU A 89 13.95 -0.29 8.06
N LEU A 90 14.92 0.15 8.85
CA LEU A 90 14.86 1.39 9.60
C LEU A 90 16.13 2.20 9.31
N ASP A 91 15.96 3.37 8.72
CA ASP A 91 17.01 4.37 8.59
C ASP A 91 16.81 5.43 9.69
N PRO A 92 17.72 5.56 10.66
CA PRO A 92 17.60 6.54 11.73
C PRO A 92 17.78 7.99 11.24
N GLY A 93 18.25 8.21 10.01
CA GLY A 93 18.44 9.52 9.43
C GLY A 93 19.72 10.20 9.87
N LYS A 94 19.74 11.53 9.87
CA LYS A 94 20.93 12.37 10.12
C LYS A 94 20.86 13.04 11.48
N LEU A 95 21.99 13.04 12.17
CA LEU A 95 22.20 13.87 13.37
C LEU A 95 22.95 15.13 12.97
N LYS A 96 22.20 16.18 12.65
CA LYS A 96 22.75 17.49 12.27
C LYS A 96 22.12 18.59 13.11
N ARG A 97 22.93 19.55 13.52
CA ARG A 97 22.47 20.71 14.29
C ARG A 97 21.52 21.58 13.46
N ALA A 98 20.39 21.95 14.04
CA ALA A 98 19.36 22.78 13.44
C ALA A 98 18.73 22.22 12.14
N ASP A 99 18.62 20.89 12.04
CA ASP A 99 18.00 20.20 10.91
C ASP A 99 17.11 19.04 11.42
N THR A 100 16.16 18.60 10.61
CA THR A 100 15.35 17.42 10.92
C THR A 100 16.16 16.15 10.71
N MET A 101 15.93 15.12 11.54
CA MET A 101 16.63 13.84 11.40
C MET A 101 16.29 13.14 10.07
N GLY A 102 15.05 13.25 9.60
CA GLY A 102 14.60 12.61 8.38
C GLY A 102 14.69 11.08 8.44
N SER A 103 14.26 10.48 9.54
CA SER A 103 14.26 9.01 9.68
C SER A 103 13.19 8.36 8.81
N THR A 104 13.46 7.14 8.32
CA THR A 104 12.54 6.37 7.50
C THR A 104 12.37 4.96 8.04
N THR A 105 11.16 4.43 7.93
CA THR A 105 10.84 3.03 8.21
C THR A 105 10.18 2.43 6.98
N THR A 106 10.73 1.32 6.49
CA THR A 106 10.17 0.57 5.36
C THR A 106 9.53 -0.72 5.85
N LEU A 107 8.30 -0.93 5.45
CA LEU A 107 7.51 -2.11 5.78
C LEU A 107 7.24 -2.93 4.51
N GLU A 108 7.36 -4.25 4.62
CA GLU A 108 6.80 -5.16 3.62
C GLU A 108 5.32 -5.34 3.91
N VAL A 109 4.48 -4.88 2.98
CA VAL A 109 3.03 -4.88 3.14
C VAL A 109 2.45 -6.20 2.66
N THR A 110 1.74 -6.89 3.54
CA THR A 110 1.03 -8.14 3.24
C THR A 110 -0.47 -7.96 3.18
N ARG A 111 -0.98 -6.92 3.84
CA ARG A 111 -2.39 -6.55 3.83
C ARG A 111 -2.54 -5.06 3.53
N TYR A 112 -3.41 -4.77 2.58
CA TYR A 112 -3.73 -3.40 2.17
C TYR A 112 -5.25 -3.24 2.09
N LEU A 113 -5.79 -2.29 2.82
CA LEU A 113 -7.20 -1.93 2.80
C LEU A 113 -7.33 -0.44 2.58
N MET A 114 -8.09 -0.03 1.59
CA MET A 114 -8.43 1.36 1.33
C MET A 114 -9.94 1.55 1.35
N GLU A 115 -10.39 2.45 2.18
CA GLU A 115 -11.78 2.88 2.24
C GLU A 115 -11.90 4.36 1.91
N VAL A 116 -12.83 4.69 1.04
CA VAL A 116 -13.17 6.06 0.68
C VAL A 116 -14.60 6.30 1.10
N ASP A 117 -14.80 7.29 1.98
CA ASP A 117 -16.12 7.69 2.48
C ASP A 117 -16.95 6.52 3.07
N GLY A 118 -16.27 5.63 3.79
CA GLY A 118 -16.87 4.44 4.41
C GLY A 118 -17.07 3.25 3.47
N THR A 119 -16.75 3.39 2.19
CA THR A 119 -16.85 2.30 1.20
C THR A 119 -15.46 1.73 0.91
N THR A 120 -15.31 0.40 1.02
CA THR A 120 -14.07 -0.29 0.68
C THR A 120 -13.83 -0.26 -0.83
N VAL A 121 -12.72 0.34 -1.24
CA VAL A 121 -12.33 0.44 -2.65
C VAL A 121 -11.34 -0.66 -3.02
N ILE A 122 -10.36 -0.92 -2.17
CA ILE A 122 -9.34 -1.95 -2.38
C ILE A 122 -9.18 -2.75 -1.09
N ASP A 123 -9.19 -4.06 -1.20
CA ASP A 123 -8.86 -4.99 -0.12
C ASP A 123 -7.96 -6.09 -0.65
N ILE A 124 -6.71 -6.07 -0.22
CA ILE A 124 -5.69 -7.04 -0.61
C ILE A 124 -5.15 -7.71 0.65
N ASP A 125 -5.19 -9.04 0.68
CA ASP A 125 -4.54 -9.85 1.69
C ASP A 125 -3.77 -10.97 1.01
N LYS A 126 -2.44 -10.88 1.02
CA LYS A 126 -1.56 -11.84 0.36
C LYS A 126 -1.64 -13.23 0.96
N PHE A 127 -1.78 -13.35 2.28
CA PHE A 127 -1.83 -14.65 2.96
C PHE A 127 -3.19 -15.30 2.85
N ALA A 128 -4.27 -14.52 2.90
CA ALA A 128 -5.63 -15.05 2.70
C ALA A 128 -5.99 -15.21 1.22
N GLY A 129 -5.13 -14.75 0.30
CA GLY A 129 -5.41 -14.78 -1.12
C GLY A 129 -6.60 -13.92 -1.53
N ARG A 130 -6.86 -12.85 -0.79
CA ARG A 130 -7.96 -11.94 -1.04
C ARG A 130 -7.53 -10.79 -1.94
N TYR A 131 -8.32 -10.53 -2.97
CA TYR A 131 -8.11 -9.40 -3.86
C TYR A 131 -9.45 -8.86 -4.34
N TYR A 132 -9.94 -7.80 -3.69
CA TYR A 132 -11.16 -7.10 -4.03
C TYR A 132 -10.85 -5.69 -4.52
N VAL A 133 -11.48 -5.29 -5.61
CA VAL A 133 -11.45 -3.93 -6.15
C VAL A 133 -12.89 -3.50 -6.40
N ASP A 134 -13.30 -2.39 -5.82
CA ASP A 134 -14.66 -1.85 -5.93
C ASP A 134 -15.77 -2.86 -5.57
N GLY A 135 -15.49 -3.77 -4.64
CA GLY A 135 -16.42 -4.81 -4.21
C GLY A 135 -16.44 -6.07 -5.09
N GLU A 136 -15.66 -6.11 -6.17
CA GLU A 136 -15.51 -7.28 -7.03
C GLU A 136 -14.30 -8.12 -6.61
N ASP A 137 -14.49 -9.42 -6.48
CA ASP A 137 -13.41 -10.38 -6.25
C ASP A 137 -12.68 -10.68 -7.56
N MET A 138 -11.46 -10.15 -7.69
CA MET A 138 -10.61 -10.37 -8.87
C MET A 138 -10.09 -11.81 -8.99
N ARG A 139 -10.29 -12.64 -7.98
CA ARG A 139 -9.89 -14.05 -7.96
C ARG A 139 -11.07 -15.03 -7.94
N ALA A 140 -12.29 -14.55 -8.12
CA ALA A 140 -13.49 -15.37 -8.02
C ALA A 140 -13.44 -16.59 -8.96
N GLU A 141 -13.04 -16.39 -10.20
CA GLU A 141 -12.91 -17.47 -11.19
C GLU A 141 -11.82 -18.48 -10.82
N ILE A 142 -10.68 -18.01 -10.32
CA ILE A 142 -9.57 -18.86 -9.88
C ILE A 142 -9.99 -19.66 -8.64
N ASN A 143 -10.64 -19.00 -7.68
CA ASN A 143 -11.08 -19.66 -6.45
C ASN A 143 -12.20 -20.70 -6.70
N ALA A 144 -12.99 -20.52 -7.75
CA ALA A 144 -14.02 -21.49 -8.14
C ALA A 144 -13.44 -22.76 -8.77
N LEU A 145 -12.20 -22.73 -9.24
CA LEU A 145 -11.51 -23.86 -9.87
C LEU A 145 -10.65 -24.69 -8.89
N ILE A 146 -10.41 -24.15 -7.70
CA ILE A 146 -9.62 -24.80 -6.65
C ILE A 146 -10.56 -25.23 -5.54
#